data_4f3a7d12989389618a4e3c891e3543b3
#
_entry.id   4f3a7d12989389618a4e3c891e3543b3
#
_cell.length_a   1.000
_cell.length_b   1.000
_cell.length_c   1.000
_cell.angle_alpha   90.00
_cell.angle_beta   90.00
_cell.angle_gamma   90.00
#
_symmetry.space_group_name_H-M   'P 1'
#
loop_
_entity.id
_entity.type
_entity.pdbx_description
1 polymer ?
#
loop_
_entity_poly.entity_id
_entity_poly.type
_entity_poly.pdbx_seq_one_letter_code
_entity_poly.pdbx_strand_id
1 'polypeptide(L)'
;GGAQEMLDKTVVFTQERIQFGRSIASFQAIKHKAADMMLKCEVARSAVYYAACVAQEAMSADGDTSIATELDEAAAMAKCYCSDTFFFNAGSAIQMYGGVGFTWEYDVHLYFKRAKASELFLGNGAQQRELIAQMLLD
;
A
#
# COMPACT_ATOMS: atom_id res chain seq x y z
N GLY A 1 -1.49 0.07 -6.86
CA GLY A 1 -2.40 0.99 -7.60
C GLY A 1 -3.05 1.98 -6.66
N GLY A 2 -3.97 1.55 -5.79
CA GLY A 2 -4.70 2.47 -4.90
C GLY A 2 -3.82 3.28 -3.94
N ALA A 3 -2.73 2.70 -3.45
CA ALA A 3 -1.77 3.42 -2.61
C ALA A 3 -1.05 4.54 -3.38
N GLN A 4 -0.69 4.30 -4.64
CA GLN A 4 -0.08 5.30 -5.51
C GLN A 4 -1.06 6.43 -5.82
N GLU A 5 -2.30 6.08 -6.18
CA GLU A 5 -3.34 7.08 -6.45
C GLU A 5 -3.58 8.01 -5.26
N MET A 6 -3.57 7.44 -4.02
CA MET A 6 -3.69 8.25 -2.81
C MET A 6 -2.50 9.18 -2.59
N LEU A 7 -1.29 8.74 -2.90
CA LEU A 7 -0.11 9.60 -2.87
C LEU A 7 -0.24 10.76 -3.88
N ASP A 8 -0.53 10.44 -5.14
CA ASP A 8 -0.57 11.43 -6.22
C ASP A 8 -1.64 12.50 -5.98
N LYS A 9 -2.87 12.10 -5.64
CA LYS A 9 -3.96 13.01 -5.28
C LYS A 9 -3.61 13.88 -4.07
N THR A 10 -2.99 13.29 -3.06
CA THR A 10 -2.65 14.00 -1.82
C THR A 10 -1.54 15.03 -2.06
N VAL A 11 -0.54 14.70 -2.87
CA VAL A 11 0.52 15.66 -3.24
C VAL A 11 -0.08 16.88 -3.94
N VAL A 12 -0.94 16.67 -4.94
CA VAL A 12 -1.61 17.77 -5.66
C VAL A 12 -2.45 18.62 -4.69
N PHE A 13 -3.31 17.98 -3.90
CA PHE A 13 -4.15 18.69 -2.93
C PHE A 13 -3.34 19.54 -1.95
N THR A 14 -2.25 18.99 -1.40
CA THR A 14 -1.44 19.70 -0.41
C THR A 14 -0.67 20.88 -1.01
N GLN A 15 -0.34 20.84 -2.30
CA GLN A 15 0.29 21.95 -3.03
C GLN A 15 -0.69 23.10 -3.27
N GLU A 16 -1.96 22.78 -3.55
CA GLU A 16 -2.99 23.77 -3.88
C GLU A 16 -3.65 24.37 -2.62
N ARG A 17 -3.76 23.59 -1.54
CA ARG A 17 -4.43 23.99 -0.31
C ARG A 17 -3.64 25.02 0.47
N ILE A 18 -4.21 26.19 0.65
CA ILE A 18 -3.62 27.30 1.43
C ILE A 18 -4.19 27.28 2.86
N GLN A 19 -3.31 27.24 3.85
CA GLN A 19 -3.61 27.45 5.27
C GLN A 19 -2.46 28.21 5.93
N PHE A 20 -2.77 29.03 6.91
CA PHE A 20 -1.76 29.85 7.60
C PHE A 20 -0.92 30.72 6.64
N GLY A 21 -1.57 31.23 5.58
CA GLY A 21 -0.96 32.13 4.59
C GLY A 21 -0.01 31.47 3.59
N ARG A 22 0.07 30.12 3.54
CA ARG A 22 0.93 29.38 2.59
C ARG A 22 0.36 28.00 2.26
N SER A 23 0.87 27.39 1.18
CA SER A 23 0.53 25.99 0.83
C SER A 23 0.87 25.06 1.99
N ILE A 24 -0.04 24.11 2.29
CA ILE A 24 0.19 23.13 3.36
C ILE A 24 1.34 22.18 3.03
N ALA A 25 1.66 21.97 1.76
CA ALA A 25 2.85 21.22 1.33
C ALA A 25 4.18 21.85 1.82
N SER A 26 4.18 23.14 2.20
CA SER A 26 5.38 23.80 2.74
C SER A 26 5.75 23.35 4.15
N PHE A 27 4.81 22.76 4.91
CA PHE A 27 5.06 22.29 6.27
C PHE A 27 5.81 20.95 6.28
N GLN A 28 6.82 20.86 7.16
CA GLN A 28 7.69 19.69 7.26
C GLN A 28 6.91 18.40 7.58
N ALA A 29 5.91 18.48 8.44
CA ALA A 29 5.06 17.33 8.79
C ALA A 29 4.35 16.73 7.57
N ILE A 30 3.87 17.59 6.65
CA ILE A 30 3.22 17.18 5.40
C ILE A 30 4.25 16.55 4.44
N LYS A 31 5.43 17.20 4.30
CA LYS A 31 6.52 16.68 3.46
C LYS A 31 6.97 15.30 3.88
N HIS A 32 7.21 15.09 5.18
CA HIS A 32 7.66 13.81 5.70
C HIS A 32 6.60 12.73 5.52
N LYS A 33 5.33 13.05 5.79
CA LYS A 33 4.24 12.09 5.58
C LYS A 33 4.09 11.69 4.11
N ALA A 34 4.22 12.62 3.17
CA ALA A 34 4.23 12.33 1.73
C ALA A 34 5.43 11.46 1.34
N ALA A 35 6.61 11.72 1.92
CA ALA A 35 7.80 10.89 1.70
C ALA A 35 7.60 9.45 2.22
N ASP A 36 7.01 9.29 3.40
CA ASP A 36 6.69 7.96 3.96
C ASP A 36 5.69 7.20 3.06
N MET A 37 4.67 7.90 2.54
CA MET A 37 3.72 7.33 1.59
C MET A 37 4.41 6.85 0.30
N MET A 38 5.34 7.65 -0.22
CA MET A 38 6.12 7.32 -1.42
C MET A 38 7.02 6.09 -1.19
N LEU A 39 7.79 6.08 -0.10
CA LEU A 39 8.66 4.96 0.25
C LEU A 39 7.89 3.65 0.33
N LYS A 40 6.72 3.67 0.98
CA LYS A 40 5.85 2.49 1.06
C LYS A 40 5.34 2.04 -0.32
N CYS A 41 4.99 2.96 -1.21
CA CYS A 41 4.58 2.64 -2.58
C CYS A 41 5.69 1.93 -3.35
N GLU A 42 6.94 2.42 -3.26
CA GLU A 42 8.06 1.83 -3.99
C GLU A 42 8.43 0.43 -3.48
N VAL A 43 8.43 0.22 -2.16
CA VAL A 43 8.64 -1.10 -1.57
C VAL A 43 7.50 -2.07 -1.97
N ALA A 44 6.24 -1.60 -1.92
CA ALA A 44 5.10 -2.41 -2.35
C ALA A 44 5.18 -2.79 -3.83
N ARG A 45 5.62 -1.86 -4.69
CA ARG A 45 5.86 -2.10 -6.12
C ARG A 45 6.91 -3.18 -6.34
N SER A 46 8.03 -3.10 -5.62
CA SER A 46 9.11 -4.09 -5.68
C SER A 46 8.63 -5.48 -5.25
N ALA A 47 7.83 -5.56 -4.18
CA ALA A 47 7.26 -6.82 -3.71
C ALA A 47 6.31 -7.46 -4.75
N VAL A 48 5.49 -6.65 -5.43
CA VAL A 48 4.59 -7.13 -6.50
C VAL A 48 5.38 -7.64 -7.70
N TYR A 49 6.41 -6.90 -8.13
CA TYR A 49 7.24 -7.35 -9.25
C TYR A 49 8.01 -8.63 -8.92
N TYR A 50 8.57 -8.73 -7.71
CA TYR A 50 9.22 -9.95 -7.27
C TYR A 50 8.26 -11.15 -7.31
N ALA A 51 7.09 -11.03 -6.70
CA ALA A 51 6.09 -12.10 -6.71
C ALA A 51 5.62 -12.47 -8.14
N ALA A 52 5.52 -11.48 -9.04
CA ALA A 52 5.16 -11.73 -10.43
C ALA A 52 6.27 -12.50 -11.20
N CYS A 53 7.56 -12.18 -10.95
CA CYS A 53 8.69 -12.90 -11.53
C CYS A 53 8.71 -14.35 -11.05
N VAL A 54 8.58 -14.59 -9.75
CA VAL A 54 8.53 -15.95 -9.17
C VAL A 54 7.33 -16.73 -9.72
N ALA A 55 6.16 -16.09 -9.84
CA ALA A 55 4.98 -16.72 -10.43
C ALA A 55 5.20 -17.12 -11.89
N GLN A 56 5.86 -16.27 -12.69
CA GLN A 56 6.18 -16.59 -14.07
C GLN A 56 7.13 -17.79 -14.17
N GLU A 57 8.12 -17.85 -13.29
CA GLU A 57 9.07 -18.97 -13.22
C GLU A 57 8.37 -20.26 -12.79
N ALA A 58 7.52 -20.20 -11.76
CA ALA A 58 6.74 -21.34 -11.29
C ALA A 58 5.80 -21.93 -12.37
N MET A 59 5.24 -21.07 -13.22
CA MET A 59 4.41 -21.53 -14.36
C MET A 59 5.22 -22.26 -15.46
N SER A 60 6.53 -22.03 -15.51
CA SER A 60 7.43 -22.61 -16.51
C SER A 60 8.18 -23.84 -15.99
N ALA A 61 8.21 -24.04 -14.66
CA ALA A 61 8.93 -25.12 -14.00
C ALA A 61 8.01 -26.34 -13.84
N ASP A 62 8.23 -27.41 -14.60
CA ASP A 62 7.49 -28.67 -14.51
C ASP A 62 7.77 -29.37 -13.16
N GLY A 63 6.95 -29.04 -12.14
CA GLY A 63 6.88 -29.75 -10.86
C GLY A 63 8.02 -29.48 -9.88
N ASP A 64 8.76 -28.38 -10.00
CA ASP A 64 9.77 -27.99 -9.02
C ASP A 64 9.11 -27.43 -7.75
N THR A 65 9.17 -28.22 -6.68
CA THR A 65 8.57 -27.87 -5.38
C THR A 65 9.27 -26.69 -4.68
N SER A 66 10.54 -26.42 -5.00
CA SER A 66 11.27 -25.28 -4.42
C SER A 66 10.72 -23.95 -4.90
N ILE A 67 10.41 -23.86 -6.18
CA ILE A 67 9.79 -22.65 -6.79
C ILE A 67 8.36 -22.45 -6.29
N ALA A 68 7.62 -23.55 -6.05
CA ALA A 68 6.27 -23.46 -5.47
C ALA A 68 6.30 -22.87 -4.06
N THR A 69 7.25 -23.27 -3.22
CA THR A 69 7.44 -22.70 -1.87
C THR A 69 7.83 -21.23 -1.94
N GLU A 70 8.76 -20.86 -2.82
CA GLU A 70 9.16 -19.47 -3.03
C GLU A 70 7.98 -18.60 -3.51
N LEU A 71 7.09 -19.15 -4.35
CA LEU A 71 5.88 -18.45 -4.79
C LEU A 71 4.92 -18.16 -3.62
N ASP A 72 4.72 -19.12 -2.74
CA ASP A 72 3.85 -18.95 -1.57
C ASP A 72 4.39 -17.85 -0.64
N GLU A 73 5.70 -17.84 -0.39
CA GLU A 73 6.37 -16.78 0.38
C GLU A 73 6.23 -15.41 -0.30
N ALA A 74 6.56 -15.32 -1.57
CA ALA A 74 6.51 -14.07 -2.34
C ALA A 74 5.08 -13.51 -2.39
N ALA A 75 4.08 -14.38 -2.58
CA ALA A 75 2.67 -13.99 -2.60
C ALA A 75 2.20 -13.47 -1.23
N ALA A 76 2.56 -14.17 -0.14
CA ALA A 76 2.21 -13.76 1.22
C ALA A 76 2.87 -12.42 1.59
N MET A 77 4.15 -12.22 1.27
CA MET A 77 4.87 -10.96 1.49
C MET A 77 4.25 -9.81 0.69
N ALA A 78 3.99 -10.02 -0.60
CA ALA A 78 3.37 -9.00 -1.45
C ALA A 78 1.98 -8.64 -0.96
N LYS A 79 1.14 -9.63 -0.63
CA LYS A 79 -0.22 -9.41 -0.12
C LYS A 79 -0.20 -8.63 1.20
N CYS A 80 0.64 -9.04 2.14
CA CYS A 80 0.78 -8.38 3.43
C CYS A 80 1.18 -6.91 3.26
N TYR A 81 2.32 -6.68 2.61
CA TYR A 81 2.90 -5.35 2.52
C TYR A 81 2.04 -4.39 1.68
N CYS A 82 1.46 -4.85 0.55
CA CYS A 82 0.60 -4.01 -0.28
C CYS A 82 -0.69 -3.61 0.42
N SER A 83 -1.31 -4.52 1.19
CA SER A 83 -2.52 -4.21 1.96
C SER A 83 -2.25 -3.15 3.03
N ASP A 84 -1.18 -3.34 3.82
CA ASP A 84 -0.76 -2.39 4.86
C ASP A 84 -0.41 -1.02 4.24
N THR A 85 0.29 -1.01 3.10
CA THR A 85 0.66 0.21 2.38
C THR A 85 -0.57 0.96 1.89
N PHE A 86 -1.53 0.25 1.29
CA PHE A 86 -2.73 0.92 0.78
C PHE A 86 -3.56 1.52 1.91
N PHE A 87 -3.73 0.79 3.01
CA PHE A 87 -4.45 1.31 4.18
C PHE A 87 -3.74 2.50 4.82
N PHE A 88 -2.41 2.43 4.97
CA PHE A 88 -1.59 3.54 5.48
C PHE A 88 -1.70 4.78 4.61
N ASN A 89 -1.56 4.64 3.28
CA ASN A 89 -1.61 5.79 2.36
C ASN A 89 -3.00 6.41 2.31
N ALA A 90 -4.05 5.59 2.30
CA ALA A 90 -5.43 6.08 2.31
C ALA A 90 -5.76 6.82 3.62
N GLY A 91 -5.33 6.30 4.77
CA GLY A 91 -5.48 6.96 6.06
C GLY A 91 -4.68 8.27 6.15
N SER A 92 -3.45 8.27 5.64
CA SER A 92 -2.60 9.47 5.56
C SER A 92 -3.22 10.55 4.66
N ALA A 93 -3.80 10.14 3.52
CA ALA A 93 -4.52 11.04 2.62
C ALA A 93 -5.69 11.72 3.35
N ILE A 94 -6.57 10.96 3.99
CA ILE A 94 -7.68 11.53 4.78
C ILE A 94 -7.17 12.54 5.81
N GLN A 95 -6.10 12.21 6.53
CA GLN A 95 -5.54 13.11 7.53
C GLN A 95 -5.02 14.42 6.91
N MET A 96 -4.37 14.36 5.74
CA MET A 96 -3.85 15.56 5.07
C MET A 96 -4.94 16.40 4.39
N TYR A 97 -6.04 15.79 3.95
CA TYR A 97 -7.24 16.49 3.50
C TYR A 97 -8.00 17.15 4.66
N GLY A 98 -7.87 16.60 5.87
CA GLY A 98 -8.61 17.07 7.04
C GLY A 98 -10.11 16.87 6.90
N GLY A 99 -10.93 17.81 7.40
CA GLY A 99 -12.39 17.67 7.39
C GLY A 99 -13.01 17.42 6.02
N VAL A 100 -12.44 17.97 4.95
CA VAL A 100 -12.95 17.78 3.59
C VAL A 100 -12.72 16.36 3.06
N GLY A 101 -11.75 15.62 3.60
CA GLY A 101 -11.46 14.24 3.22
C GLY A 101 -12.60 13.25 3.49
N PHE A 102 -13.57 13.62 4.32
CA PHE A 102 -14.78 12.83 4.59
C PHE A 102 -16.03 13.29 3.81
N THR A 103 -15.90 14.37 3.04
CA THR A 103 -17.02 14.90 2.26
C THR A 103 -17.10 14.22 0.88
N TRP A 104 -18.28 14.30 0.26
CA TRP A 104 -18.49 13.79 -1.10
C TRP A 104 -17.83 14.64 -2.20
N GLU A 105 -17.24 15.78 -1.84
CA GLU A 105 -16.45 16.61 -2.76
C GLU A 105 -15.14 15.91 -3.16
N TYR A 106 -14.64 15.03 -2.29
CA TYR A 106 -13.40 14.29 -2.50
C TYR A 106 -13.62 12.79 -2.34
N ASP A 107 -12.97 11.99 -3.16
CA ASP A 107 -13.11 10.54 -3.22
C ASP A 107 -12.16 9.78 -2.26
N VAL A 108 -11.30 10.47 -1.52
CA VAL A 108 -10.30 9.84 -0.63
C VAL A 108 -10.91 8.88 0.40
N HIS A 109 -12.11 9.18 0.91
CA HIS A 109 -12.81 8.28 1.84
C HIS A 109 -13.26 6.97 1.16
N LEU A 110 -13.50 6.98 -0.15
CA LEU A 110 -13.83 5.77 -0.92
C LEU A 110 -12.61 4.86 -1.03
N TYR A 111 -11.43 5.44 -1.26
CA TYR A 111 -10.16 4.70 -1.26
C TYR A 111 -9.85 4.11 0.12
N PHE A 112 -10.14 4.83 1.19
CA PHE A 112 -9.95 4.31 2.56
C PHE A 112 -10.86 3.10 2.83
N LYS A 113 -12.14 3.18 2.46
CA LYS A 113 -13.08 2.06 2.57
C LYS A 113 -12.64 0.88 1.70
N ARG A 114 -12.18 1.16 0.47
CA ARG A 114 -11.65 0.12 -0.44
C ARG A 114 -10.39 -0.53 0.09
N ALA A 115 -9.49 0.25 0.68
CA ALA A 115 -8.27 -0.27 1.29
C ALA A 115 -8.62 -1.28 2.39
N LYS A 116 -9.57 -0.95 3.27
CA LYS A 116 -10.04 -1.86 4.34
C LYS A 116 -10.68 -3.13 3.79
N ALA A 117 -11.53 -3.02 2.79
CA ALA A 117 -12.15 -4.18 2.15
C ALA A 117 -11.08 -5.08 1.47
N SER A 118 -10.11 -4.47 0.79
CA SER A 118 -9.03 -5.20 0.11
C SER A 118 -8.07 -5.87 1.10
N GLU A 119 -7.85 -5.26 2.28
CA GLU A 119 -7.04 -5.86 3.35
C GLU A 119 -7.61 -7.20 3.81
N LEU A 120 -8.93 -7.29 3.95
CA LEU A 120 -9.60 -8.50 4.42
C LEU A 120 -9.71 -9.60 3.34
N PHE A 121 -9.67 -9.22 2.07
CA PHE A 121 -9.76 -10.17 0.96
C PHE A 121 -8.51 -11.04 0.87
N LEU A 122 -8.67 -12.36 0.81
CA LEU A 122 -7.59 -13.37 0.80
C LEU A 122 -6.68 -13.34 2.03
N GLY A 123 -7.23 -12.98 3.18
CA GLY A 123 -6.48 -12.89 4.44
C GLY A 123 -5.88 -11.51 4.70
N ASN A 124 -5.96 -11.08 5.95
CA ASN A 124 -5.40 -9.81 6.39
C ASN A 124 -3.89 -9.90 6.65
N GLY A 125 -3.25 -8.75 6.92
CA GLY A 125 -1.80 -8.69 7.16
C GLY A 125 -1.32 -9.56 8.32
N ALA A 126 -2.12 -9.77 9.37
CA ALA A 126 -1.76 -10.65 10.48
C ALA A 126 -1.75 -12.14 10.05
N GLN A 127 -2.75 -12.56 9.30
CA GLN A 127 -2.81 -13.92 8.76
C GLN A 127 -1.66 -14.19 7.77
N GLN A 128 -1.33 -13.22 6.92
CA GLN A 128 -0.20 -13.38 6.00
C GLN A 128 1.14 -13.45 6.73
N ARG A 129 1.33 -12.67 7.81
CA ARG A 129 2.54 -12.76 8.65
C ARG A 129 2.66 -14.10 9.36
N GLU A 130 1.53 -14.66 9.80
CA GLU A 130 1.52 -16.02 10.38
C GLU A 130 1.95 -17.08 9.36
N LEU A 131 1.44 -17.00 8.12
CA LEU A 131 1.89 -17.89 7.04
C LEU A 131 3.39 -17.76 6.78
N ILE A 132 3.91 -16.54 6.69
CA ILE A 132 5.35 -16.31 6.50
C ILE A 132 6.15 -16.87 7.69
N ALA A 133 5.68 -16.69 8.90
CA ALA A 133 6.36 -17.20 10.09
C ALA A 133 6.44 -18.74 10.11
N GLN A 134 5.36 -19.43 9.71
CA GLN A 134 5.34 -20.88 9.56
C GLN A 134 6.34 -21.36 8.51
N MET A 135 6.40 -20.70 7.34
CA MET A 135 7.35 -21.04 6.29
C MET A 135 8.82 -20.83 6.69
N LEU A 136 9.09 -19.87 7.59
CA LEU A 136 10.45 -19.55 8.04
C LEU A 136 10.93 -20.43 9.22
N LEU A 137 10.04 -20.91 10.06
CA LEU A 137 10.38 -21.49 11.34
C LEU A 137 10.03 -22.99 11.47
N ASP A 138 9.19 -23.54 10.58
CA ASP A 138 8.80 -24.95 10.51
C ASP A 138 9.53 -25.67 9.38
#